data_75f197fe0bf580254264b8a2de01f10b
#
_entry.id   75f197fe0bf580254264b8a2de01f10b
#
_cell.length_a   1.000
_cell.length_b   1.000
_cell.length_c   1.000
_cell.angle_alpha   90.00
_cell.angle_beta   90.00
_cell.angle_gamma   90.00
#
_symmetry.space_group_name_H-M   'P 1'
#
loop_
_entity.id
_entity.type
_entity.pdbx_description
1 polymer ?
#
loop_
_entity_poly.entity_id
_entity_poly.type
_entity_poly.pdbx_seq_one_letter_code
_entity_poly.pdbx_strand_id
1 'polypeptide(L)'
;VQGFTNNAEELERAIRSTSAGGSTALHNAVYISLKELAKVKATNPDEIRRQAIVLLSDGEDTSSLVTFEEVLDLAKRSETAIYTIGLQPREVSGLKGFREAEFVLKQLAQETGGRSFFVQKVDELNDVYGQIADELSSQYTMGYASKNPRRDGGFRRLVVQVARPNVTPRTKRGYYAPVSH
;
A
#
# COMPACT_ATOMS: atom_id res chain seq x y z
N VAL A 1 19.92 0.59 -4.33
CA VAL A 1 19.30 1.47 -3.37
C VAL A 1 19.52 0.88 -1.98
N GLN A 2 18.98 1.45 -0.92
CA GLN A 2 19.20 1.03 0.47
C GLN A 2 18.39 -0.24 0.83
N GLY A 3 19.03 -1.19 1.52
CA GLY A 3 18.33 -2.33 2.14
C GLY A 3 17.55 -1.92 3.40
N PHE A 4 16.86 -2.88 4.03
CA PHE A 4 16.15 -2.61 5.28
C PHE A 4 17.12 -2.22 6.38
N THR A 5 16.88 -1.10 7.04
CA THR A 5 17.68 -0.57 8.13
C THR A 5 16.79 0.21 9.11
N ASN A 6 17.19 0.26 10.37
CA ASN A 6 16.58 1.12 11.40
C ASN A 6 17.41 2.40 11.63
N ASN A 7 18.47 2.61 10.84
CA ASN A 7 19.33 3.78 10.93
C ASN A 7 18.77 4.93 10.06
N ALA A 8 18.27 5.98 10.71
CA ALA A 8 17.67 7.13 10.04
C ALA A 8 18.66 7.86 9.12
N GLU A 9 19.95 7.93 9.50
CA GLU A 9 20.97 8.61 8.69
C GLU A 9 21.27 7.85 7.39
N GLU A 10 21.24 6.51 7.42
CA GLU A 10 21.38 5.69 6.22
C GLU A 10 20.20 5.89 5.28
N LEU A 11 18.98 5.95 5.81
CA LEU A 11 17.78 6.20 5.04
C LEU A 11 17.81 7.60 4.41
N GLU A 12 18.19 8.63 5.19
CA GLU A 12 18.31 9.99 4.69
C GLU A 12 19.35 10.10 3.57
N ARG A 13 20.53 9.50 3.75
CA ARG A 13 21.56 9.47 2.71
C ARG A 13 21.08 8.77 1.44
N ALA A 14 20.38 7.64 1.58
CA ALA A 14 19.82 6.92 0.45
C ALA A 14 18.80 7.76 -0.32
N ILE A 15 17.89 8.43 0.38
CA ILE A 15 16.90 9.33 -0.23
C ILE A 15 17.60 10.50 -0.96
N ARG A 16 18.57 11.15 -0.31
CA ARG A 16 19.32 12.28 -0.91
C ARG A 16 20.18 11.87 -2.10
N SER A 17 20.58 10.60 -2.20
CA SER A 17 21.36 10.09 -3.33
C SER A 17 20.51 9.75 -4.55
N THR A 18 19.19 9.81 -4.45
CA THR A 18 18.30 9.55 -5.59
C THR A 18 18.32 10.76 -6.54
N SER A 19 18.29 10.49 -7.82
CA SER A 19 18.15 11.50 -8.87
C SER A 19 16.95 11.19 -9.73
N ALA A 20 16.16 12.20 -10.06
CA ALA A 20 15.04 12.05 -10.97
C ALA A 20 15.56 11.96 -12.42
N GLY A 21 15.04 11.01 -13.19
CA GLY A 21 15.40 10.83 -14.60
C GLY A 21 14.82 9.58 -15.21
N GLY A 22 14.67 9.58 -16.53
CA GLY A 22 14.10 8.44 -17.26
C GLY A 22 12.59 8.34 -17.18
N SER A 23 12.08 7.14 -17.45
CA SER A 23 10.65 6.81 -17.41
C SER A 23 10.23 6.33 -16.03
N THR A 24 8.94 6.43 -15.72
CA THR A 24 8.36 5.96 -14.47
C THR A 24 7.90 4.51 -14.58
N ALA A 25 8.40 3.64 -13.73
CA ALA A 25 8.02 2.23 -13.63
C ALA A 25 7.31 1.95 -12.29
N LEU A 26 6.15 2.59 -12.09
CA LEU A 26 5.39 2.55 -10.84
C LEU A 26 4.96 1.13 -10.47
N HIS A 27 4.36 0.41 -11.42
CA HIS A 27 3.87 -0.96 -11.18
C HIS A 27 5.02 -1.90 -10.85
N ASN A 28 6.15 -1.83 -11.57
CA ASN A 28 7.35 -2.62 -11.25
C ASN A 28 7.87 -2.31 -9.84
N ALA A 29 7.91 -1.04 -9.44
CA ALA A 29 8.40 -0.63 -8.12
C ALA A 29 7.53 -1.22 -7.00
N VAL A 30 6.20 -1.14 -7.11
CA VAL A 30 5.27 -1.72 -6.15
C VAL A 30 5.39 -3.25 -6.13
N TYR A 31 5.44 -3.89 -7.30
CA TYR A 31 5.58 -5.34 -7.43
C TYR A 31 6.85 -5.85 -6.74
N ILE A 32 7.99 -5.23 -7.01
CA ILE A 32 9.28 -5.58 -6.41
C ILE A 32 9.23 -5.36 -4.90
N SER A 33 8.68 -4.23 -4.44
CA SER A 33 8.57 -3.92 -3.01
C SER A 33 7.72 -4.97 -2.26
N LEU A 34 6.60 -5.40 -2.83
CA LEU A 34 5.77 -6.47 -2.27
C LEU A 34 6.53 -7.80 -2.20
N LYS A 35 7.29 -8.15 -3.24
CA LYS A 35 8.12 -9.36 -3.27
C LYS A 35 9.25 -9.30 -2.24
N GLU A 36 9.89 -8.16 -2.04
CA GLU A 36 10.95 -8.00 -1.03
C GLU A 36 10.38 -8.09 0.39
N LEU A 37 9.24 -7.45 0.66
CA LEU A 37 8.56 -7.54 1.96
C LEU A 37 8.14 -8.98 2.28
N ALA A 38 7.69 -9.75 1.30
CA ALA A 38 7.32 -11.16 1.48
C ALA A 38 8.50 -12.06 1.88
N LYS A 39 9.75 -11.66 1.59
CA LYS A 39 10.96 -12.39 2.00
C LYS A 39 11.30 -12.16 3.49
N VAL A 40 10.80 -11.08 4.07
CA VAL A 40 11.08 -10.74 5.47
C VAL A 40 10.24 -11.63 6.37
N LYS A 41 10.85 -12.68 6.90
CA LYS A 41 10.18 -13.62 7.81
C LYS A 41 10.09 -13.06 9.22
N ALA A 42 9.02 -13.41 9.95
CA ALA A 42 8.94 -13.14 11.38
C ALA A 42 10.08 -13.86 12.11
N THR A 43 10.70 -13.21 13.07
CA THR A 43 11.77 -13.79 13.90
C THR A 43 11.19 -14.76 14.92
N ASN A 44 9.94 -14.52 15.35
CA ASN A 44 9.16 -15.35 16.25
C ASN A 44 7.81 -15.69 15.62
N PRO A 45 7.28 -16.93 15.79
CA PRO A 45 5.94 -17.28 15.31
C PRO A 45 4.81 -16.43 15.90
N ASP A 46 5.00 -15.89 17.10
CA ASP A 46 4.03 -15.06 17.81
C ASP A 46 4.15 -13.56 17.47
N GLU A 47 5.14 -13.19 16.64
CA GLU A 47 5.36 -11.81 16.23
C GLU A 47 4.40 -11.42 15.11
N ILE A 48 3.43 -10.56 15.42
CA ILE A 48 2.57 -9.95 14.42
C ILE A 48 3.33 -8.81 13.74
N ARG A 49 3.88 -9.08 12.56
CA ARG A 49 4.55 -8.05 11.75
C ARG A 49 3.53 -7.26 10.97
N ARG A 50 3.63 -5.95 11.09
CA ARG A 50 2.87 -5.01 10.27
C ARG A 50 3.79 -4.52 9.17
N GLN A 51 3.40 -4.77 7.93
CA GLN A 51 4.14 -4.31 6.76
C GLN A 51 3.33 -3.23 6.06
N ALA A 52 4.00 -2.16 5.68
CA ALA A 52 3.39 -1.08 4.92
C ALA A 52 4.33 -0.58 3.82
N ILE A 53 3.75 -0.16 2.71
CA ILE A 53 4.41 0.60 1.66
C ILE A 53 3.81 2.00 1.69
N VAL A 54 4.67 3.02 1.73
CA VAL A 54 4.28 4.41 1.49
C VAL A 54 4.78 4.79 0.11
N LEU A 55 3.85 4.98 -0.81
CA LEU A 55 4.10 5.27 -2.22
C LEU A 55 3.84 6.74 -2.50
N LEU A 56 4.86 7.49 -2.87
CA LEU A 56 4.76 8.87 -3.35
C LEU A 56 4.93 8.88 -4.86
N SER A 57 3.92 9.33 -5.59
CA SER A 57 3.92 9.35 -7.07
C SER A 57 2.85 10.31 -7.59
N ASP A 58 2.98 10.73 -8.84
CA ASP A 58 1.90 11.33 -9.60
C ASP A 58 0.90 10.29 -10.13
N GLY A 59 1.21 9.01 -10.00
CA GLY A 59 0.37 7.88 -10.38
C GLY A 59 0.52 7.45 -11.84
N GLU A 60 1.32 8.13 -12.64
CA GLU A 60 1.60 7.73 -14.01
C GLU A 60 2.59 6.56 -14.05
N ASP A 61 2.34 5.63 -14.96
CA ASP A 61 3.26 4.52 -15.30
C ASP A 61 3.54 4.55 -16.79
N THR A 62 4.80 4.66 -17.14
CA THR A 62 5.22 4.82 -18.54
C THR A 62 6.12 3.71 -19.06
N SER A 63 6.61 2.83 -18.15
CA SER A 63 7.63 1.84 -18.54
C SER A 63 7.62 0.54 -17.74
N SER A 64 6.59 0.26 -16.96
CA SER A 64 6.50 -1.03 -16.26
C SER A 64 6.28 -2.19 -17.24
N LEU A 65 6.89 -3.31 -16.90
CA LEU A 65 6.69 -4.58 -17.60
C LEU A 65 5.51 -5.37 -17.03
N VAL A 66 5.18 -5.15 -15.75
CA VAL A 66 4.02 -5.76 -15.10
C VAL A 66 2.80 -4.87 -15.26
N THR A 67 1.65 -5.49 -15.42
CA THR A 67 0.37 -4.78 -15.54
C THR A 67 -0.15 -4.32 -14.17
N PHE A 68 -1.06 -3.36 -14.17
CA PHE A 68 -1.72 -2.93 -12.95
C PHE A 68 -2.49 -4.08 -12.27
N GLU A 69 -3.14 -4.93 -13.06
CA GLU A 69 -3.91 -6.08 -12.58
C GLU A 69 -3.01 -7.09 -11.85
N GLU A 70 -1.82 -7.36 -12.37
CA GLU A 70 -0.85 -8.26 -11.73
C GLU A 70 -0.37 -7.71 -10.38
N VAL A 71 -0.07 -6.40 -10.33
CA VAL A 71 0.31 -5.73 -9.09
C VAL A 71 -0.84 -5.75 -8.08
N LEU A 72 -2.05 -5.47 -8.53
CA LEU A 72 -3.23 -5.43 -7.67
C LEU A 72 -3.56 -6.81 -7.10
N ASP A 73 -3.46 -7.88 -7.90
CA ASP A 73 -3.65 -9.25 -7.41
C ASP A 73 -2.57 -9.63 -6.39
N LEU A 74 -1.31 -9.30 -6.65
CA LEU A 74 -0.22 -9.52 -5.70
C LEU A 74 -0.45 -8.74 -4.40
N ALA A 75 -0.86 -7.47 -4.49
CA ALA A 75 -1.15 -6.64 -3.33
C ALA A 75 -2.31 -7.19 -2.49
N LYS A 76 -3.38 -7.68 -3.12
CA LYS A 76 -4.50 -8.34 -2.44
C LYS A 76 -4.08 -9.61 -1.70
N ARG A 77 -3.12 -10.36 -2.24
CA ARG A 77 -2.58 -11.58 -1.62
C ARG A 77 -1.57 -11.28 -0.52
N SER A 78 -0.94 -10.11 -0.54
CA SER A 78 0.00 -9.70 0.50
C SER A 78 -0.74 -9.27 1.78
N GLU A 79 -0.02 -9.29 2.90
CA GLU A 79 -0.48 -8.72 4.17
C GLU A 79 0.04 -7.28 4.37
N THR A 80 0.47 -6.65 3.29
CA THR A 80 1.08 -5.33 3.28
C THR A 80 0.02 -4.27 3.00
N ALA A 81 -0.11 -3.28 3.87
CA ALA A 81 -0.93 -2.10 3.62
C ALA A 81 -0.19 -1.12 2.70
N ILE A 82 -0.86 -0.59 1.69
CA ILE A 82 -0.26 0.40 0.78
C ILE A 82 -0.92 1.76 1.03
N TYR A 83 -0.11 2.71 1.49
CA TYR A 83 -0.49 4.12 1.58
C TYR A 83 0.03 4.84 0.34
N THR A 84 -0.82 5.61 -0.30
CA THR A 84 -0.43 6.34 -1.51
C THR A 84 -0.56 7.84 -1.30
N ILE A 85 0.43 8.58 -1.76
CA ILE A 85 0.46 10.03 -1.74
C ILE A 85 0.58 10.50 -3.19
N GLY A 86 -0.49 11.04 -3.74
CA GLY A 86 -0.52 11.60 -5.08
C GLY A 86 -0.17 13.09 -5.07
N LEU A 87 0.78 13.48 -5.90
CA LEU A 87 1.09 14.89 -6.14
C LEU A 87 0.17 15.42 -7.23
N GLN A 88 -0.65 16.42 -6.90
CA GLN A 88 -1.68 16.97 -7.78
C GLN A 88 -1.52 18.49 -7.97
N PRO A 89 -0.71 18.97 -8.90
CA PRO A 89 -0.72 20.39 -9.24
C PRO A 89 -2.10 20.82 -9.71
N ARG A 90 -2.60 21.95 -9.21
CA ARG A 90 -3.95 22.50 -9.53
C ARG A 90 -4.22 22.63 -11.04
N GLU A 91 -3.18 22.88 -11.82
CA GLU A 91 -3.25 23.18 -13.26
C GLU A 91 -3.58 21.95 -14.13
N VAL A 92 -3.36 20.73 -13.63
CA VAL A 92 -3.61 19.46 -14.35
C VAL A 92 -4.80 18.67 -13.81
N SER A 93 -5.44 19.16 -12.76
CA SER A 93 -6.62 18.57 -12.15
C SER A 93 -7.79 18.51 -13.15
N GLY A 94 -8.14 17.28 -13.59
CA GLY A 94 -9.24 17.05 -14.53
C GLY A 94 -8.88 16.47 -15.89
N LEU A 95 -7.62 16.40 -16.24
CA LEU A 95 -7.16 15.71 -17.45
C LEU A 95 -7.40 14.18 -17.34
N LYS A 96 -7.65 13.52 -18.47
CA LYS A 96 -7.99 12.08 -18.49
C LYS A 96 -6.91 11.21 -17.84
N GLY A 97 -5.64 11.39 -18.21
CA GLY A 97 -4.52 10.64 -17.64
C GLY A 97 -4.40 10.77 -16.13
N PHE A 98 -4.69 11.96 -15.61
CA PHE A 98 -4.68 12.23 -14.19
C PHE A 98 -5.76 11.44 -13.42
N ARG A 99 -6.96 11.26 -13.97
CA ARG A 99 -8.01 10.44 -13.36
C ARG A 99 -7.64 8.96 -13.33
N GLU A 100 -6.94 8.48 -14.34
CA GLU A 100 -6.43 7.10 -14.39
C GLU A 100 -5.35 6.87 -13.33
N ALA A 101 -4.41 7.80 -13.20
CA ALA A 101 -3.37 7.78 -12.17
C ALA A 101 -3.97 7.82 -10.74
N GLU A 102 -4.92 8.72 -10.51
CA GLU A 102 -5.65 8.80 -9.24
C GLU A 102 -6.41 7.49 -8.93
N PHE A 103 -7.02 6.89 -9.92
CA PHE A 103 -7.71 5.60 -9.78
C PHE A 103 -6.75 4.49 -9.35
N VAL A 104 -5.57 4.37 -9.99
CA VAL A 104 -4.52 3.39 -9.65
C VAL A 104 -4.11 3.53 -8.18
N LEU A 105 -3.76 4.75 -7.75
CA LEU A 105 -3.36 5.03 -6.38
C LEU A 105 -4.46 4.71 -5.36
N LYS A 106 -5.70 5.10 -5.66
CA LYS A 106 -6.86 4.80 -4.81
C LYS A 106 -7.12 3.30 -4.70
N GLN A 107 -7.05 2.57 -5.81
CA GLN A 107 -7.31 1.12 -5.82
C GLN A 107 -6.27 0.37 -5.00
N LEU A 108 -4.96 0.66 -5.17
CA LEU A 108 -3.89 0.04 -4.38
C LEU A 108 -4.12 0.23 -2.88
N ALA A 109 -4.44 1.45 -2.46
CA ALA A 109 -4.68 1.75 -1.06
C ALA A 109 -5.94 1.04 -0.52
N GLN A 110 -7.07 1.15 -1.22
CA GLN A 110 -8.34 0.58 -0.76
C GLN A 110 -8.34 -0.94 -0.67
N GLU A 111 -7.74 -1.62 -1.64
CA GLU A 111 -7.71 -3.10 -1.67
C GLU A 111 -6.79 -3.69 -0.61
N THR A 112 -5.80 -2.92 -0.13
CA THR A 112 -4.83 -3.36 0.88
C THR A 112 -5.15 -2.86 2.30
N GLY A 113 -6.20 -2.04 2.46
CA GLY A 113 -6.59 -1.47 3.76
C GLY A 113 -5.79 -0.22 4.16
N GLY A 114 -4.94 0.28 3.27
CA GLY A 114 -4.28 1.57 3.43
C GLY A 114 -5.18 2.76 3.09
N ARG A 115 -4.56 3.91 2.84
CA ARG A 115 -5.25 5.15 2.51
C ARG A 115 -4.52 5.92 1.43
N SER A 116 -5.28 6.59 0.55
CA SER A 116 -4.72 7.51 -0.43
C SER A 116 -4.90 8.96 0.02
N PHE A 117 -3.84 9.72 -0.16
CA PHE A 117 -3.77 11.16 0.08
C PHE A 117 -3.44 11.85 -1.23
N PHE A 118 -3.98 13.04 -1.42
CA PHE A 118 -3.67 13.85 -2.61
C PHE A 118 -3.31 15.24 -2.13
N VAL A 119 -2.08 15.66 -2.42
CA VAL A 119 -1.52 16.93 -2.00
C VAL A 119 -1.27 17.84 -3.19
N GLN A 120 -1.49 19.12 -3.02
CA GLN A 120 -1.25 20.13 -4.06
C GLN A 120 0.10 20.80 -3.92
N LYS A 121 0.66 20.77 -2.71
CA LYS A 121 1.93 21.42 -2.37
C LYS A 121 2.81 20.48 -1.56
N VAL A 122 4.11 20.62 -1.73
CA VAL A 122 5.11 19.83 -0.99
C VAL A 122 5.02 20.04 0.52
N ASP A 123 4.66 21.23 0.95
CA ASP A 123 4.52 21.57 2.39
C ASP A 123 3.45 20.73 3.10
N GLU A 124 2.45 20.22 2.37
CA GLU A 124 1.39 19.36 2.92
C GLU A 124 1.89 17.94 3.23
N LEU A 125 3.06 17.54 2.71
CA LEU A 125 3.61 16.19 2.89
C LEU A 125 3.89 15.87 4.36
N ASN A 126 4.37 16.83 5.14
CA ASN A 126 4.68 16.60 6.56
C ASN A 126 3.44 16.16 7.33
N ASP A 127 2.29 16.82 7.10
CA ASP A 127 1.03 16.46 7.75
C ASP A 127 0.53 15.09 7.30
N VAL A 128 0.71 14.74 6.02
CA VAL A 128 0.33 13.43 5.49
C VAL A 128 1.19 12.32 6.08
N TYR A 129 2.51 12.50 6.14
CA TYR A 129 3.39 11.53 6.78
C TYR A 129 3.09 11.37 8.27
N GLY A 130 2.76 12.45 8.97
CA GLY A 130 2.30 12.42 10.36
C GLY A 130 1.05 11.56 10.52
N GLN A 131 0.02 11.79 9.69
CA GLN A 131 -1.20 10.99 9.70
C GLN A 131 -0.95 9.50 9.42
N ILE A 132 -0.06 9.17 8.47
CA ILE A 132 0.31 7.78 8.18
C ILE A 132 1.01 7.14 9.38
N ALA A 133 1.94 7.85 10.02
CA ALA A 133 2.65 7.37 11.20
C ALA A 133 1.70 7.10 12.37
N ASP A 134 0.76 8.00 12.64
CA ASP A 134 -0.27 7.84 13.66
C ASP A 134 -1.17 6.63 13.38
N GLU A 135 -1.59 6.46 12.13
CA GLU A 135 -2.38 5.29 11.72
C GLU A 135 -1.61 3.97 11.91
N LEU A 136 -0.36 3.91 11.46
CA LEU A 136 0.49 2.72 11.62
C LEU A 136 0.74 2.37 13.08
N SER A 137 0.84 3.38 13.96
CA SER A 137 1.05 3.20 15.40
C SER A 137 -0.21 2.73 16.12
N SER A 138 -1.40 3.05 15.61
CA SER A 138 -2.69 2.81 16.27
C SER A 138 -3.51 1.68 15.64
N GLN A 139 -2.92 0.86 14.78
CA GLN A 139 -3.60 -0.27 14.13
C GLN A 139 -3.97 -1.38 15.12
N TYR A 140 -5.17 -1.92 14.97
CA TYR A 140 -5.62 -3.14 15.65
C TYR A 140 -5.40 -4.35 14.75
N THR A 141 -4.93 -5.44 15.32
CA THR A 141 -4.88 -6.74 14.65
C THR A 141 -5.91 -7.66 15.26
N MET A 142 -6.78 -8.23 14.43
CA MET A 142 -7.83 -9.16 14.85
C MET A 142 -7.73 -10.44 14.04
N GLY A 143 -7.70 -11.58 14.74
CA GLY A 143 -7.78 -12.89 14.13
C GLY A 143 -9.20 -13.47 14.22
N TYR A 144 -9.63 -14.18 13.20
CA TYR A 144 -10.87 -14.92 13.22
C TYR A 144 -10.76 -16.24 12.43
N ALA A 145 -11.56 -17.22 12.79
CA ALA A 145 -11.70 -18.46 12.04
C ALA A 145 -12.90 -18.36 11.09
N SER A 146 -12.66 -18.57 9.80
CA SER A 146 -13.72 -18.55 8.81
C SER A 146 -14.68 -19.75 9.00
N LYS A 147 -15.98 -19.50 8.99
CA LYS A 147 -17.00 -20.56 9.00
C LYS A 147 -17.14 -21.26 7.63
N ASN A 148 -16.55 -20.72 6.58
CA ASN A 148 -16.56 -21.35 5.25
C ASN A 148 -15.35 -22.30 5.12
N PRO A 149 -15.55 -23.62 5.11
CA PRO A 149 -14.47 -24.60 5.09
C PRO A 149 -13.84 -24.80 3.70
N ARG A 150 -14.40 -24.21 2.65
CA ARG A 150 -13.92 -24.41 1.28
C ARG A 150 -12.51 -23.88 1.10
N ARG A 151 -11.61 -24.73 0.59
CA ARG A 151 -10.23 -24.38 0.24
C ARG A 151 -10.06 -24.31 -1.27
N ASP A 152 -10.80 -23.38 -1.89
CA ASP A 152 -10.96 -23.25 -3.34
C ASP A 152 -10.14 -22.11 -3.96
N GLY A 153 -9.28 -21.45 -3.17
CA GLY A 153 -8.52 -20.27 -3.63
C GLY A 153 -9.38 -19.04 -3.93
N GLY A 154 -10.70 -19.13 -3.73
CA GLY A 154 -11.63 -18.06 -4.06
C GLY A 154 -11.50 -16.85 -3.13
N PHE A 155 -11.79 -15.67 -3.68
CA PHE A 155 -11.78 -14.42 -2.90
C PHE A 155 -12.92 -14.38 -1.87
N ARG A 156 -12.60 -14.02 -0.63
CA ARG A 156 -13.54 -13.88 0.49
C ARG A 156 -13.59 -12.41 0.90
N ARG A 157 -14.74 -11.80 0.72
CA ARG A 157 -14.96 -10.41 1.15
C ARG A 157 -15.01 -10.33 2.68
N LEU A 158 -14.35 -9.31 3.22
CA LEU A 158 -14.40 -8.95 4.64
C LEU A 158 -15.20 -7.67 4.83
N VAL A 159 -16.01 -7.65 5.88
CA VAL A 159 -16.68 -6.45 6.35
C VAL A 159 -16.50 -6.40 7.86
N VAL A 160 -15.85 -5.36 8.34
CA VAL A 160 -15.72 -5.09 9.78
C VAL A 160 -16.73 -4.04 10.16
N GLN A 161 -17.51 -4.31 11.20
CA GLN A 161 -18.46 -3.35 11.79
C GLN A 161 -18.08 -3.11 13.24
N VAL A 162 -18.11 -1.83 13.65
CA VAL A 162 -17.85 -1.41 15.02
C VAL A 162 -19.11 -0.83 15.60
N ALA A 163 -19.55 -1.35 16.75
CA ALA A 163 -20.78 -0.91 17.44
C ALA A 163 -20.64 0.45 18.15
N ARG A 164 -19.58 1.22 17.87
CA ARG A 164 -19.34 2.54 18.45
C ARG A 164 -19.76 3.62 17.45
N PRO A 165 -20.56 4.63 17.83
CA PRO A 165 -20.94 5.71 16.95
C PRO A 165 -19.71 6.53 16.52
N ASN A 166 -19.77 7.09 15.32
CA ASN A 166 -18.73 7.94 14.73
C ASN A 166 -17.36 7.25 14.52
N VAL A 167 -17.34 5.92 14.41
CA VAL A 167 -16.14 5.14 14.08
C VAL A 167 -16.36 4.41 12.76
N THR A 168 -15.47 4.66 11.81
CA THR A 168 -15.45 3.95 10.53
C THR A 168 -14.20 3.07 10.47
N PRO A 169 -14.34 1.75 10.58
CA PRO A 169 -13.20 0.85 10.46
C PRO A 169 -12.71 0.81 9.03
N ARG A 170 -11.38 0.77 8.86
CA ARG A 170 -10.73 0.53 7.57
C ARG A 170 -9.90 -0.75 7.65
N THR A 171 -10.07 -1.63 6.67
CA THR A 171 -9.39 -2.91 6.57
C THR A 171 -9.27 -3.33 5.11
N LYS A 172 -8.50 -4.35 4.82
CA LYS A 172 -8.52 -5.04 3.52
C LYS A 172 -9.95 -5.42 3.17
N ARG A 173 -10.29 -5.34 1.90
CA ARG A 173 -11.62 -5.72 1.41
C ARG A 173 -11.90 -7.21 1.46
N GLY A 174 -10.85 -8.03 1.57
CA GLY A 174 -10.98 -9.46 1.62
C GLY A 174 -9.64 -10.18 1.59
N TYR A 175 -9.71 -11.49 1.44
CA TYR A 175 -8.56 -12.38 1.32
C TYR A 175 -8.88 -13.53 0.37
N TYR A 176 -7.85 -14.21 -0.12
CA TYR A 176 -8.01 -15.44 -0.88
C TYR A 176 -7.99 -16.64 0.06
N ALA A 177 -8.98 -17.53 -0.08
CA ALA A 177 -9.00 -18.76 0.67
C ALA A 177 -7.77 -19.62 0.35
N PRO A 178 -7.27 -20.44 1.30
CA PRO A 178 -6.21 -21.39 0.98
C PRO A 178 -6.67 -22.36 -0.11
N VAL A 179 -5.72 -22.89 -0.87
CA VAL A 179 -5.96 -23.97 -1.84
C VAL A 179 -5.62 -25.29 -1.16
N SER A 180 -6.45 -26.31 -1.34
CA SER A 180 -6.09 -27.68 -0.96
C SER A 180 -5.02 -28.19 -1.92
N HIS A 181 -3.87 -28.56 -1.41
CA HIS A 181 -2.86 -29.32 -2.13
C HIS A 181 -3.11 -30.80 -1.98
#